data_b34b2ab30284b00e206243694253c9fc
#
_entry.id   b34b2ab30284b00e206243694253c9fc
#
_cell.length_a   1.000
_cell.length_b   1.000
_cell.length_c   1.000
_cell.angle_alpha   90.00
_cell.angle_beta   90.00
_cell.angle_gamma   90.00
#
_symmetry.space_group_name_H-M   'P 1'
#
loop_
_entity.id
_entity.type
_entity.pdbx_description
1 polymer ?
#
loop_
_entity_poly.entity_id
_entity_poly.type
_entity_poly.pdbx_seq_one_letter_code
_entity_poly.pdbx_strand_id
1 'polypeptide(L)'
;MRSYGEFVSDALFAAFRKVMPAMSQTEREAIEAGTVWWDGELFSGKPDWKRLLSLPAPTLTAKEQRFLDHDVDELCAMVTDWETTNVYKDLPPHVWQFVKDRGFLGMIIPKEYGGLGFSAYAHSQVITKLSTRSGTVAVTVMVPNSLGPGELLLHYGTEKQRRH
;
A
#
# COMPACT_ATOMS: atom_id res chain seq x y z
N MET A 1 -35.80 2.16 -23.81
CA MET A 1 -36.45 1.02 -23.12
C MET A 1 -35.48 0.56 -22.02
N ARG A 2 -35.84 0.70 -20.73
CA ARG A 2 -34.97 0.19 -19.64
C ARG A 2 -34.95 -1.34 -19.72
N SER A 3 -33.80 -1.95 -19.54
CA SER A 3 -33.67 -3.41 -19.52
C SER A 3 -34.29 -4.00 -18.24
N TYR A 4 -34.71 -5.26 -18.29
CA TYR A 4 -35.25 -5.96 -17.10
C TYR A 4 -34.22 -5.98 -15.96
N GLY A 5 -32.94 -6.05 -16.30
CA GLY A 5 -31.82 -5.99 -15.33
C GLY A 5 -31.76 -4.64 -14.61
N GLU A 6 -31.96 -3.52 -15.29
CA GLU A 6 -31.99 -2.18 -14.68
C GLU A 6 -33.14 -2.02 -13.69
N PHE A 7 -34.31 -2.57 -13.98
CA PHE A 7 -35.46 -2.51 -13.07
C PHE A 7 -35.20 -3.29 -11.77
N VAL A 8 -34.61 -4.49 -11.88
CA VAL A 8 -34.28 -5.32 -10.70
C VAL A 8 -33.16 -4.65 -9.88
N SER A 9 -32.14 -4.10 -10.53
CA SER A 9 -31.05 -3.40 -9.87
C SER A 9 -31.55 -2.15 -9.14
N ASP A 10 -32.43 -1.36 -9.73
CA ASP A 10 -33.00 -0.17 -9.11
C ASP A 10 -33.81 -0.50 -7.86
N ALA A 11 -34.61 -1.57 -7.88
CA ALA A 11 -35.40 -2.02 -6.75
C ALA A 11 -34.51 -2.52 -5.60
N LEU A 12 -33.49 -3.32 -5.90
CA LEU A 12 -32.51 -3.79 -4.93
C LEU A 12 -31.71 -2.63 -4.33
N PHE A 13 -31.28 -1.69 -5.16
CA PHE A 13 -30.54 -0.51 -4.70
C PHE A 13 -31.39 0.38 -3.79
N ALA A 14 -32.67 0.57 -4.12
CA ALA A 14 -33.60 1.32 -3.28
C ALA A 14 -33.85 0.65 -1.91
N ALA A 15 -33.90 -0.67 -1.86
CA ALA A 15 -33.99 -1.44 -0.61
C ALA A 15 -32.69 -1.33 0.20
N PHE A 16 -31.54 -1.49 -0.46
CA PHE A 16 -30.21 -1.42 0.17
C PHE A 16 -29.94 -0.03 0.79
N ARG A 17 -30.30 1.05 0.10
CA ARG A 17 -30.17 2.42 0.62
C ARG A 17 -30.90 2.66 1.94
N LYS A 18 -31.98 1.93 2.20
CA LYS A 18 -32.76 2.09 3.45
C LYS A 18 -32.07 1.46 4.67
N VAL A 19 -31.22 0.47 4.44
CA VAL A 19 -30.50 -0.27 5.51
C VAL A 19 -29.06 0.21 5.68
N MET A 20 -28.57 1.04 4.77
CA MET A 20 -27.23 1.64 4.90
C MET A 20 -27.19 2.61 6.09
N PRO A 21 -26.15 2.52 6.95
CA PRO A 21 -25.92 3.54 7.96
C PRO A 21 -25.70 4.91 7.32
N ALA A 22 -26.07 5.95 8.04
CA ALA A 22 -25.80 7.32 7.59
C ALA A 22 -24.28 7.53 7.57
N MET A 23 -23.80 8.15 6.49
CA MET A 23 -22.39 8.53 6.37
C MET A 23 -22.04 9.56 7.44
N SER A 24 -20.97 9.34 8.18
CA SER A 24 -20.46 10.32 9.14
C SER A 24 -19.93 11.58 8.44
N GLN A 25 -19.79 12.66 9.20
CA GLN A 25 -19.22 13.89 8.67
C GLN A 25 -17.77 13.68 8.18
N THR A 26 -16.96 12.96 8.94
CA THR A 26 -15.57 12.63 8.59
C THR A 26 -15.47 11.83 7.29
N GLU A 27 -16.32 10.83 7.10
CA GLU A 27 -16.36 10.06 5.84
C GLU A 27 -16.75 10.93 4.65
N ARG A 28 -17.71 11.82 4.83
CA ARG A 28 -18.13 12.77 3.79
C ARG A 28 -16.99 13.71 3.42
N GLU A 29 -16.35 14.33 4.41
CA GLU A 29 -15.21 15.23 4.21
C GLU A 29 -14.04 14.51 3.52
N ALA A 30 -13.74 13.27 3.88
CA ALA A 30 -12.72 12.46 3.23
C ALA A 30 -13.04 12.18 1.75
N ILE A 31 -14.30 11.85 1.43
CA ILE A 31 -14.74 11.61 0.05
C ILE A 31 -14.72 12.90 -0.75
N GLU A 32 -15.18 14.02 -0.19
CA GLU A 32 -15.22 15.32 -0.86
C GLU A 32 -13.82 15.92 -1.08
N ALA A 33 -12.87 15.65 -0.17
CA ALA A 33 -11.48 16.09 -0.30
C ALA A 33 -10.65 15.18 -1.23
N GLY A 34 -11.07 13.93 -1.44
CA GLY A 34 -10.35 12.95 -2.22
C GLY A 34 -10.37 13.25 -3.72
N THR A 35 -9.23 13.08 -4.37
CA THR A 35 -9.15 12.98 -5.83
C THR A 35 -9.18 11.51 -6.22
N VAL A 36 -10.22 11.11 -6.94
CA VAL A 36 -10.34 9.74 -7.45
C VAL A 36 -9.65 9.66 -8.81
N TRP A 37 -8.75 8.72 -8.96
CA TRP A 37 -8.07 8.49 -10.22
C TRP A 37 -8.86 7.50 -11.09
N TRP A 38 -8.20 6.73 -12.00
CA TRP A 38 -8.87 5.81 -12.90
C TRP A 38 -9.69 4.71 -12.19
N ASP A 39 -9.28 4.29 -10.99
CA ASP A 39 -10.00 3.29 -10.17
C ASP A 39 -11.46 3.69 -9.90
N GLY A 40 -11.76 4.99 -9.80
CA GLY A 40 -13.13 5.46 -9.70
C GLY A 40 -14.01 5.13 -10.89
N GLU A 41 -13.44 4.92 -12.07
CA GLU A 41 -14.20 4.56 -13.25
C GLU A 41 -14.80 3.14 -13.17
N LEU A 42 -14.22 2.25 -12.36
CA LEU A 42 -14.76 0.91 -12.11
C LEU A 42 -16.20 0.98 -11.56
N PHE A 43 -16.49 1.99 -10.74
CA PHE A 43 -17.81 2.20 -10.17
C PHE A 43 -18.81 2.85 -11.13
N SER A 44 -18.36 3.34 -12.27
CA SER A 44 -19.24 3.88 -13.32
C SER A 44 -20.00 2.79 -14.09
N GLY A 45 -19.57 1.54 -14.01
CA GLY A 45 -20.04 0.41 -14.82
C GLY A 45 -19.57 0.43 -16.28
N LYS A 46 -18.80 1.46 -16.69
CA LYS A 46 -18.21 1.60 -18.04
C LYS A 46 -16.81 2.19 -17.97
N PRO A 47 -15.86 1.50 -17.33
CA PRO A 47 -14.51 2.04 -17.16
C PRO A 47 -13.79 2.20 -18.50
N ASP A 48 -13.05 3.28 -18.65
CA ASP A 48 -12.21 3.53 -19.84
C ASP A 48 -10.92 2.69 -19.77
N TRP A 49 -11.03 1.46 -20.20
CA TRP A 49 -9.88 0.54 -20.29
C TRP A 49 -8.80 1.04 -21.25
N LYS A 50 -9.18 1.77 -22.30
CA LYS A 50 -8.20 2.32 -23.25
C LYS A 50 -7.30 3.34 -22.57
N ARG A 51 -7.85 4.18 -21.71
CA ARG A 51 -7.08 5.13 -20.89
C ARG A 51 -6.10 4.39 -19.97
N LEU A 52 -6.55 3.37 -19.24
CA LEU A 52 -5.67 2.57 -18.37
C LEU A 52 -4.51 1.93 -19.16
N LEU A 53 -4.83 1.29 -20.27
CA LEU A 53 -3.84 0.59 -21.10
C LEU A 53 -2.88 1.55 -21.85
N SER A 54 -3.22 2.84 -21.94
CA SER A 54 -2.33 3.84 -22.54
C SER A 54 -1.28 4.40 -21.58
N LEU A 55 -1.38 4.08 -20.28
CA LEU A 55 -0.41 4.51 -19.29
C LEU A 55 0.91 3.76 -19.46
N PRO A 56 2.06 4.43 -19.29
CA PRO A 56 3.34 3.76 -19.34
C PRO A 56 3.46 2.75 -18.19
N ALA A 57 3.95 1.55 -18.47
CA ALA A 57 4.22 0.57 -17.44
C ALA A 57 5.30 1.11 -16.46
N PRO A 58 5.09 1.03 -15.16
CA PRO A 58 6.10 1.45 -14.20
C PRO A 58 7.33 0.54 -14.29
N THR A 59 8.51 1.12 -14.10
CA THR A 59 9.78 0.40 -14.12
C THR A 59 10.57 0.68 -12.85
N LEU A 60 11.39 -0.28 -12.44
CA LEU A 60 12.31 -0.11 -11.32
C LEU A 60 13.60 0.61 -11.79
N THR A 61 14.12 1.46 -10.95
CA THR A 61 15.51 1.96 -11.12
C THR A 61 16.50 0.84 -10.82
N ALA A 62 17.73 0.99 -11.28
CA ALA A 62 18.81 0.02 -11.01
C ALA A 62 19.04 -0.21 -9.50
N LYS A 63 18.83 0.84 -8.67
CA LYS A 63 18.95 0.74 -7.21
C LYS A 63 17.79 -0.06 -6.60
N GLU A 64 16.57 0.20 -7.04
CA GLU A 64 15.38 -0.52 -6.59
C GLU A 64 15.44 -1.99 -7.00
N GLN A 65 15.86 -2.27 -8.24
CA GLN A 65 16.03 -3.63 -8.72
C GLN A 65 17.08 -4.39 -7.88
N ARG A 66 18.24 -3.76 -7.62
CA ARG A 66 19.26 -4.37 -6.77
C ARG A 66 18.75 -4.69 -5.37
N PHE A 67 18.03 -3.76 -4.76
CA PHE A 67 17.42 -3.99 -3.44
C PHE A 67 16.48 -5.19 -3.46
N LEU A 68 15.65 -5.28 -4.50
CA LEU A 68 14.71 -6.40 -4.70
C LEU A 68 15.43 -7.75 -4.89
N ASP A 69 16.57 -7.76 -5.60
CA ASP A 69 17.30 -8.98 -5.97
C ASP A 69 18.31 -9.43 -4.89
N HIS A 70 18.69 -8.55 -3.97
CA HIS A 70 19.67 -8.87 -2.93
C HIS A 70 19.09 -8.72 -1.52
N ASP A 71 18.76 -7.50 -1.10
CA ASP A 71 18.33 -7.25 0.28
C ASP A 71 17.01 -7.97 0.61
N VAL A 72 16.05 -8.00 -0.33
CA VAL A 72 14.79 -8.72 -0.14
C VAL A 72 14.98 -10.23 -0.19
N ASP A 73 15.86 -10.75 -1.06
CA ASP A 73 16.17 -12.19 -1.09
C ASP A 73 16.86 -12.63 0.19
N GLU A 74 17.81 -11.83 0.70
CA GLU A 74 18.47 -12.10 1.96
C GLU A 74 17.46 -12.13 3.12
N LEU A 75 16.57 -11.14 3.21
CA LEU A 75 15.51 -11.13 4.22
C LEU A 75 14.58 -12.35 4.10
N CYS A 76 14.19 -12.73 2.90
CA CYS A 76 13.39 -13.94 2.66
C CYS A 76 14.10 -15.21 3.11
N ALA A 77 15.42 -15.30 2.94
CA ALA A 77 16.22 -16.44 3.38
C ALA A 77 16.34 -16.53 4.91
N MET A 78 16.31 -15.38 5.61
CA MET A 78 16.42 -15.31 7.07
C MET A 78 15.14 -15.70 7.81
N VAL A 79 13.99 -15.78 7.12
CA VAL A 79 12.68 -15.94 7.75
C VAL A 79 12.06 -17.29 7.42
N THR A 80 11.59 -17.95 8.45
CA THR A 80 10.69 -19.10 8.37
C THR A 80 9.36 -18.70 8.97
N ASP A 81 8.30 -18.64 8.15
CA ASP A 81 6.98 -18.15 8.57
C ASP A 81 6.41 -18.96 9.74
N TRP A 82 6.63 -20.28 9.72
CA TRP A 82 6.20 -21.15 10.80
C TRP A 82 6.85 -20.79 12.14
N GLU A 83 8.17 -20.53 12.15
CA GLU A 83 8.90 -20.17 13.39
C GLU A 83 8.47 -18.78 13.88
N THR A 84 8.34 -17.81 12.96
CA THR A 84 7.86 -16.48 13.27
C THR A 84 6.49 -16.53 13.95
N THR A 85 5.58 -17.34 13.42
CA THR A 85 4.20 -17.43 13.92
C THR A 85 4.06 -18.30 15.17
N ASN A 86 4.74 -19.44 15.21
CA ASN A 86 4.48 -20.47 16.23
C ASN A 86 5.51 -20.49 17.35
N VAL A 87 6.78 -20.12 17.08
CA VAL A 87 7.87 -20.18 18.06
C VAL A 87 8.08 -18.79 18.68
N TYR A 88 8.41 -17.81 17.83
CA TYR A 88 8.78 -16.47 18.32
C TYR A 88 7.57 -15.60 18.59
N LYS A 89 6.48 -15.76 17.83
CA LYS A 89 5.29 -14.90 17.81
C LYS A 89 5.64 -13.42 17.52
N ASP A 90 6.77 -13.22 16.90
CA ASP A 90 7.37 -11.94 16.47
C ASP A 90 8.50 -12.26 15.49
N LEU A 91 9.10 -11.22 14.88
CA LEU A 91 10.33 -11.39 14.13
C LEU A 91 11.51 -11.65 15.07
N PRO A 92 12.40 -12.59 14.77
CA PRO A 92 13.62 -12.80 15.52
C PRO A 92 14.48 -11.52 15.59
N PRO A 93 15.24 -11.30 16.69
CA PRO A 93 16.04 -10.08 16.87
C PRO A 93 16.99 -9.76 15.72
N HIS A 94 17.62 -10.76 15.11
CA HIS A 94 18.52 -10.57 13.97
C HIS A 94 17.77 -10.13 12.70
N VAL A 95 16.53 -10.57 12.51
CA VAL A 95 15.66 -10.13 11.40
C VAL A 95 15.24 -8.69 11.63
N TRP A 96 14.85 -8.32 12.85
CA TRP A 96 14.54 -6.93 13.20
C TRP A 96 15.74 -6.01 12.95
N GLN A 97 16.95 -6.44 13.32
CA GLN A 97 18.15 -5.65 13.09
C GLN A 97 18.39 -5.46 11.57
N PHE A 98 18.31 -6.54 10.81
CA PHE A 98 18.46 -6.48 9.35
C PHE A 98 17.46 -5.53 8.69
N VAL A 99 16.18 -5.63 9.05
CA VAL A 99 15.10 -4.75 8.54
C VAL A 99 15.41 -3.28 8.79
N LYS A 100 15.93 -2.95 9.99
CA LYS A 100 16.34 -1.59 10.38
C LYS A 100 17.57 -1.13 9.61
N ASP A 101 18.62 -1.92 9.59
CA ASP A 101 19.92 -1.57 9.01
C ASP A 101 19.84 -1.39 7.48
N ARG A 102 18.98 -2.15 6.83
CA ARG A 102 18.77 -2.07 5.38
C ARG A 102 17.71 -1.05 4.96
N GLY A 103 17.07 -0.37 5.91
CA GLY A 103 16.12 0.71 5.65
C GLY A 103 14.75 0.28 5.15
N PHE A 104 14.34 -0.96 5.38
CA PHE A 104 13.03 -1.47 4.97
C PHE A 104 11.86 -0.66 5.55
N LEU A 105 12.02 -0.03 6.71
CA LEU A 105 10.95 0.72 7.36
C LEU A 105 10.80 2.15 6.82
N GLY A 106 11.71 2.60 5.96
CA GLY A 106 11.72 3.95 5.39
C GLY A 106 11.97 3.95 3.88
N MET A 107 11.48 2.94 3.16
CA MET A 107 11.73 2.80 1.71
C MET A 107 11.23 3.99 0.91
N ILE A 108 10.02 4.50 1.20
CA ILE A 108 9.41 5.61 0.47
C ILE A 108 9.88 6.99 0.97
N ILE A 109 10.46 7.06 2.16
CA ILE A 109 10.94 8.31 2.74
C ILE A 109 12.11 8.84 1.90
N PRO A 110 12.14 10.14 1.56
CA PRO A 110 13.24 10.74 0.80
C PRO A 110 14.60 10.58 1.49
N LYS A 111 15.65 10.50 0.68
CA LYS A 111 17.02 10.33 1.18
C LYS A 111 17.48 11.44 2.09
N GLU A 112 17.02 12.66 1.88
CA GLU A 112 17.32 13.83 2.71
C GLU A 112 16.80 13.71 4.15
N TYR A 113 15.81 12.84 4.37
CA TYR A 113 15.27 12.49 5.70
C TYR A 113 15.70 11.08 6.16
N GLY A 114 16.71 10.50 5.52
CA GLY A 114 17.29 9.22 5.93
C GLY A 114 16.63 7.97 5.34
N GLY A 115 15.65 8.13 4.44
CA GLY A 115 15.01 7.00 3.76
C GLY A 115 15.73 6.56 2.48
N LEU A 116 15.15 5.58 1.80
CA LEU A 116 15.70 5.05 0.55
C LEU A 116 15.27 5.83 -0.69
N GLY A 117 14.16 6.59 -0.60
CA GLY A 117 13.59 7.37 -1.70
C GLY A 117 13.10 6.49 -2.86
N PHE A 118 12.54 5.33 -2.55
CA PHE A 118 12.02 4.40 -3.53
C PHE A 118 10.63 4.80 -4.03
N SER A 119 10.30 4.36 -5.24
CA SER A 119 8.98 4.55 -5.82
C SER A 119 7.92 3.67 -5.13
N ALA A 120 6.65 4.06 -5.25
CA ALA A 120 5.53 3.24 -4.81
C ALA A 120 5.49 1.88 -5.53
N TYR A 121 5.98 1.83 -6.79
CA TYR A 121 6.09 0.59 -7.53
C TYR A 121 7.14 -0.35 -6.92
N ALA A 122 8.32 0.17 -6.57
CA ALA A 122 9.35 -0.61 -5.87
C ALA A 122 8.85 -1.14 -4.53
N HIS A 123 8.16 -0.30 -3.74
CA HIS A 123 7.52 -0.73 -2.49
C HIS A 123 6.55 -1.90 -2.74
N SER A 124 5.67 -1.78 -3.74
CA SER A 124 4.73 -2.84 -4.11
C SER A 124 5.44 -4.15 -4.49
N GLN A 125 6.53 -4.08 -5.26
CA GLN A 125 7.32 -5.27 -5.65
C GLN A 125 7.99 -5.94 -4.44
N VAL A 126 8.55 -5.14 -3.53
CA VAL A 126 9.14 -5.64 -2.28
C VAL A 126 8.10 -6.36 -1.43
N ILE A 127 6.94 -5.73 -1.20
CA ILE A 127 5.86 -6.35 -0.41
C ILE A 127 5.34 -7.61 -1.08
N THR A 128 5.16 -7.61 -2.39
CA THR A 128 4.76 -8.80 -3.14
C THR A 128 5.73 -9.95 -2.90
N LYS A 129 7.04 -9.70 -3.01
CA LYS A 129 8.08 -10.72 -2.81
C LYS A 129 8.12 -11.23 -1.37
N LEU A 130 8.10 -10.33 -0.38
CA LEU A 130 8.05 -10.69 1.05
C LEU A 130 6.81 -11.53 1.40
N SER A 131 5.65 -11.18 0.83
CA SER A 131 4.38 -11.88 1.06
C SER A 131 4.42 -13.34 0.59
N THR A 132 5.24 -13.66 -0.40
CA THR A 132 5.42 -15.05 -0.84
C THR A 132 6.16 -15.90 0.21
N ARG A 133 6.86 -15.27 1.16
CA ARG A 133 7.67 -15.94 2.18
C ARG A 133 7.06 -15.88 3.57
N SER A 134 6.62 -14.69 4.00
CA SER A 134 6.00 -14.49 5.31
C SER A 134 5.06 -13.29 5.31
N GLY A 135 3.81 -13.51 5.67
CA GLY A 135 2.82 -12.46 5.85
C GLY A 135 3.22 -11.49 6.98
N THR A 136 3.82 -11.99 8.06
CA THR A 136 4.27 -11.16 9.19
C THR A 136 5.33 -10.16 8.76
N VAL A 137 6.36 -10.62 8.04
CA VAL A 137 7.42 -9.72 7.53
C VAL A 137 6.85 -8.70 6.54
N ALA A 138 6.01 -9.17 5.62
CA ALA A 138 5.39 -8.28 4.63
C ALA A 138 4.61 -7.16 5.30
N VAL A 139 3.75 -7.46 6.27
CA VAL A 139 2.95 -6.45 7.00
C VAL A 139 3.86 -5.53 7.83
N THR A 140 4.88 -6.07 8.50
CA THR A 140 5.85 -5.28 9.27
C THR A 140 6.54 -4.21 8.42
N VAL A 141 6.91 -4.56 7.18
CA VAL A 141 7.55 -3.63 6.24
C VAL A 141 6.52 -2.72 5.55
N MET A 142 5.34 -3.24 5.23
CA MET A 142 4.29 -2.51 4.50
C MET A 142 3.77 -1.31 5.29
N VAL A 143 3.43 -1.52 6.57
CA VAL A 143 2.70 -0.52 7.38
C VAL A 143 3.47 0.80 7.52
N PRO A 144 4.76 0.85 7.90
CA PRO A 144 5.50 2.10 7.99
C PRO A 144 5.60 2.86 6.65
N ASN A 145 5.61 2.11 5.55
CA ASN A 145 5.78 2.65 4.19
C ASN A 145 4.47 3.00 3.48
N SER A 146 3.31 2.71 4.05
CA SER A 146 2.03 3.00 3.40
C SER A 146 1.03 3.73 4.29
N LEU A 147 0.96 3.38 5.56
CA LEU A 147 0.00 3.94 6.52
C LEU A 147 0.71 4.59 7.72
N GLY A 148 2.04 4.59 7.71
CA GLY A 148 2.84 5.11 8.79
C GLY A 148 2.85 6.64 8.86
N PRO A 149 3.21 7.20 10.02
CA PRO A 149 3.28 8.65 10.20
C PRO A 149 4.34 9.31 9.31
N GLY A 150 5.30 8.57 8.78
CA GLY A 150 6.37 9.09 7.92
C GLY A 150 5.85 9.78 6.66
N GLU A 151 4.88 9.20 5.97
CA GLU A 151 4.26 9.80 4.79
C GLU A 151 3.43 11.04 5.15
N LEU A 152 2.67 10.98 6.25
CA LEU A 152 1.91 12.13 6.75
C LEU A 152 2.84 13.28 7.14
N LEU A 153 3.95 12.99 7.82
CA LEU A 153 4.96 13.99 8.17
C LEU A 153 5.64 14.57 6.95
N LEU A 154 5.90 13.75 5.93
CA LEU A 154 6.49 14.22 4.67
C LEU A 154 5.60 15.26 3.99
N HIS A 155 4.30 15.04 3.92
CA HIS A 155 3.38 15.93 3.22
C HIS A 155 2.89 17.10 4.07
N TYR A 156 2.63 16.90 5.36
CA TYR A 156 1.96 17.86 6.23
C TYR A 156 2.79 18.30 7.44
N GLY A 157 3.94 17.67 7.68
CA GLY A 157 4.81 18.00 8.79
C GLY A 157 5.55 19.32 8.58
N THR A 158 5.84 20.02 9.70
CA THR A 158 6.80 21.13 9.70
C THR A 158 8.22 20.61 9.49
N GLU A 159 9.14 21.48 9.03
CA GLU A 159 10.54 21.09 8.84
C GLU A 159 11.17 20.51 10.13
N LYS A 160 10.82 21.07 11.28
CA LYS A 160 11.26 20.55 12.57
C LYS A 160 10.77 19.11 12.82
N GLN A 161 9.53 18.78 12.46
CA GLN A 161 8.98 17.44 12.65
C GLN A 161 9.56 16.43 11.67
N ARG A 162 9.90 16.86 10.45
CA ARG A 162 10.52 15.98 9.43
C ARG A 162 11.95 15.58 9.78
N ARG A 163 12.69 16.45 10.53
CA ARG A 163 14.10 16.22 10.92
C ARG A 163 14.27 15.56 12.28
N HIS A 164 13.19 15.30 12.99
CA HIS A 164 13.22 14.70 14.32
C HIS A 164 12.98 13.19 14.24
#